data_98030438eb63cbdd8c1215744522d99f
#
_entry.id   98030438eb63cbdd8c1215744522d99f
#
_cell.length_a   1.000
_cell.length_b   1.000
_cell.length_c   1.000
_cell.angle_alpha   90.00
_cell.angle_beta   90.00
_cell.angle_gamma   90.00
#
_symmetry.space_group_name_H-M   'P 1'
#
loop_
_entity.id
_entity.type
_entity.pdbx_description
1 polymer ?
#
loop_
_entity_poly.entity_id
_entity_poly.type
_entity_poly.pdbx_seq_one_letter_code
_entity_poly.pdbx_strand_id
1 'polypeptide(L)'
;MAEFLDNVRLSPDGTSVILLDQSLLPGRVEERQVRSLDEMVEAIRALRVRGAPAIGIFAGYCLYVLAGQLERQGLTGADFFKELERQGKILAAARPTAVNLAWAVDRLSRRAASIAGASVSEIVRTLGEEARAIHREDMEMCEAISRYGLSLLKEGDGVLTLSLIHISPHGGAAARP
;
A
#
# COMPACT_ATOMS: atom_id res chain seq x y z
N MET A 1 13.60 -11.22 18.92
CA MET A 1 13.27 -11.06 17.49
C MET A 1 12.27 -9.93 17.44
N ALA A 2 12.61 -8.79 16.82
CA ALA A 2 11.64 -7.72 16.64
C ALA A 2 10.54 -8.25 15.73
N GLU A 3 9.29 -8.24 16.19
CA GLU A 3 8.12 -8.55 15.39
C GLU A 3 8.06 -7.48 14.29
N PHE A 4 8.23 -7.88 13.04
CA PHE A 4 8.04 -6.99 11.90
C PHE A 4 6.56 -6.62 11.88
N LEU A 5 6.23 -5.42 12.33
CA LEU A 5 4.89 -4.86 12.17
C LEU A 5 4.65 -4.63 10.67
N ASP A 6 3.73 -5.38 10.12
CA ASP A 6 3.22 -5.12 8.77
C ASP A 6 2.56 -3.75 8.74
N ASN A 7 3.24 -2.77 8.13
CA ASN A 7 2.75 -1.39 8.06
C ASN A 7 1.40 -1.28 7.36
N VAL A 8 1.07 -2.23 6.48
CA VAL A 8 -0.18 -2.28 5.72
C VAL A 8 -0.54 -3.74 5.44
N ARG A 9 -1.77 -4.13 5.77
CA ARG A 9 -2.30 -5.46 5.46
C ARG A 9 -3.80 -5.45 5.21
N LEU A 10 -4.31 -6.51 4.62
CA LEU A 10 -5.76 -6.73 4.55
C LEU A 10 -6.27 -7.25 5.91
N SER A 11 -7.52 -6.93 6.23
CA SER A 11 -8.24 -7.63 7.29
C SER A 11 -8.38 -9.12 6.97
N PRO A 12 -8.54 -10.00 7.97
CA PRO A 12 -8.67 -11.44 7.75
C PRO A 12 -9.81 -11.83 6.79
N ASP A 13 -10.89 -11.06 6.78
CA ASP A 13 -12.05 -11.23 5.90
C ASP A 13 -11.89 -10.55 4.52
N GLY A 14 -10.80 -9.82 4.30
CA GLY A 14 -10.50 -9.11 3.04
C GLY A 14 -11.42 -7.92 2.74
N THR A 15 -12.21 -7.45 3.73
CA THR A 15 -13.21 -6.38 3.51
C THR A 15 -12.71 -4.98 3.86
N SER A 16 -11.50 -4.86 4.39
CA SER A 16 -10.88 -3.61 4.81
C SER A 16 -9.37 -3.67 4.74
N VAL A 17 -8.73 -2.53 4.79
CA VAL A 17 -7.29 -2.39 4.91
C VAL A 17 -6.94 -1.92 6.31
N ILE A 18 -5.97 -2.59 6.94
CA ILE A 18 -5.39 -2.21 8.22
C ILE A 18 -4.05 -1.56 7.94
N LEU A 19 -3.81 -0.40 8.53
CA LEU A 19 -2.56 0.33 8.42
C LEU A 19 -2.04 0.75 9.79
N LEU A 20 -0.72 0.80 9.94
CA LEU A 20 -0.08 1.46 11.07
C LEU A 20 -0.17 2.98 10.85
N ASP A 21 -0.78 3.72 11.79
CA ASP A 21 -0.86 5.18 11.71
C ASP A 21 0.50 5.80 11.99
N GLN A 22 1.27 6.04 10.93
CA GLN A 22 2.62 6.60 11.04
C GLN A 22 2.65 8.07 11.48
N SER A 23 1.50 8.76 11.49
CA SER A 23 1.41 10.14 11.97
C SER A 23 1.51 10.24 13.50
N LEU A 24 1.31 9.12 14.21
CA LEU A 24 1.37 9.03 15.66
C LEU A 24 2.73 8.58 16.19
N LEU A 25 3.61 8.10 15.30
CA LEU A 25 4.96 7.64 15.67
C LEU A 25 5.89 8.82 15.99
N PRO A 26 6.84 8.69 16.93
CA PRO A 26 7.09 7.53 17.79
C PRO A 26 6.24 7.49 19.07
N GLY A 27 5.37 8.47 19.28
CA GLY A 27 4.64 8.65 20.54
C GLY A 27 3.64 7.53 20.84
N ARG A 28 3.00 6.99 19.81
CA ARG A 28 2.06 5.86 19.92
C ARG A 28 2.15 4.94 18.71
N VAL A 29 2.00 3.64 18.95
CA VAL A 29 1.81 2.62 17.92
C VAL A 29 0.34 2.28 17.87
N GLU A 30 -0.33 2.67 16.81
CA GLU A 30 -1.78 2.51 16.66
C GLU A 30 -2.11 2.05 15.24
N GLU A 31 -2.94 1.01 15.14
CA GLU A 31 -3.46 0.54 13.87
C GLU A 31 -4.81 1.17 13.58
N ARG A 32 -5.03 1.49 12.31
CA ARG A 32 -6.32 1.94 11.80
C ARG A 32 -6.85 0.96 10.76
N GLN A 33 -8.15 0.74 10.82
CA GLN A 33 -8.87 -0.02 9.81
C GLN A 33 -9.70 0.93 8.97
N VAL A 34 -9.49 0.90 7.64
CA VAL A 34 -10.20 1.74 6.67
C VAL A 34 -11.00 0.87 5.70
N ARG A 35 -12.20 1.32 5.37
CA ARG A 35 -13.14 0.57 4.51
C ARG A 35 -13.68 1.41 3.35
N SER A 36 -13.99 2.66 3.61
CA SER A 36 -14.57 3.55 2.60
C SER A 36 -13.48 4.28 1.80
N LEU A 37 -13.84 4.72 0.59
CA LEU A 37 -12.95 5.53 -0.25
C LEU A 37 -12.49 6.81 0.47
N ASP A 38 -13.40 7.45 1.23
CA ASP A 38 -13.08 8.68 1.95
C ASP A 38 -12.05 8.46 3.06
N GLU A 39 -12.19 7.36 3.83
CA GLU A 39 -11.21 6.98 4.86
C GLU A 39 -9.84 6.64 4.24
N MET A 40 -9.83 5.97 3.09
CA MET A 40 -8.60 5.62 2.35
C MET A 40 -7.89 6.88 1.84
N VAL A 41 -8.64 7.81 1.26
CA VAL A 41 -8.13 9.10 0.79
C VAL A 41 -7.61 9.95 1.95
N GLU A 42 -8.33 9.98 3.07
CA GLU A 42 -7.90 10.68 4.28
C GLU A 42 -6.59 10.11 4.80
N ALA A 43 -6.46 8.78 4.91
CA ALA A 43 -5.24 8.13 5.37
C ALA A 43 -4.01 8.49 4.52
N ILE A 44 -4.19 8.62 3.20
CA ILE A 44 -3.13 9.05 2.28
C ILE A 44 -2.79 10.53 2.49
N ARG A 45 -3.80 11.41 2.53
CA ARG A 45 -3.61 12.86 2.64
C ARG A 45 -3.03 13.29 3.97
N ALA A 46 -3.50 12.66 5.06
CA ALA A 46 -3.01 12.91 6.41
C ALA A 46 -1.65 12.24 6.70
N LEU A 47 -1.04 11.59 5.69
CA LEU A 47 0.25 10.88 5.84
C LEU A 47 0.24 9.78 6.91
N ARG A 48 -0.92 9.17 7.16
CA ARG A 48 -1.02 8.02 8.06
C ARG A 48 -0.29 6.81 7.49
N VAL A 49 -0.32 6.66 6.16
CA VAL A 49 0.53 5.74 5.41
C VAL A 49 1.59 6.53 4.66
N ARG A 50 2.86 6.21 4.87
CA ARG A 50 4.03 6.85 4.26
C ARG A 50 5.03 5.79 3.81
N GLY A 51 5.95 6.22 2.93
CA GLY A 51 6.94 5.34 2.31
C GLY A 51 6.49 4.92 0.91
N ALA A 52 7.43 4.97 -0.04
CA ALA A 52 7.13 4.72 -1.44
C ALA A 52 6.54 3.31 -1.68
N PRO A 53 7.08 2.21 -1.11
CA PRO A 53 6.46 0.90 -1.25
C PRO A 53 5.12 0.80 -0.52
N ALA A 54 5.08 1.23 0.74
CA ALA A 54 3.89 1.08 1.59
C ALA A 54 2.66 1.78 1.01
N ILE A 55 2.81 2.96 0.38
CA ILE A 55 1.68 3.68 -0.24
C ILE A 55 1.18 2.94 -1.49
N GLY A 56 2.05 2.26 -2.24
CA GLY A 56 1.68 1.42 -3.37
C GLY A 56 0.92 0.16 -2.93
N ILE A 57 1.43 -0.54 -1.91
CA ILE A 57 0.76 -1.71 -1.31
C ILE A 57 -0.62 -1.30 -0.78
N PHE A 58 -0.69 -0.18 -0.05
CA PHE A 58 -1.95 0.36 0.46
C PHE A 58 -2.95 0.63 -0.67
N ALA A 59 -2.52 1.28 -1.75
CA ALA A 59 -3.38 1.57 -2.90
C ALA A 59 -3.91 0.31 -3.56
N GLY A 60 -3.07 -0.71 -3.74
CA GLY A 60 -3.47 -2.01 -4.27
C GLY A 60 -4.56 -2.66 -3.43
N TYR A 61 -4.35 -2.73 -2.12
CA TYR A 61 -5.36 -3.27 -1.20
C TYR A 61 -6.64 -2.44 -1.15
N CYS A 62 -6.54 -1.10 -1.17
CA CYS A 62 -7.70 -0.22 -1.22
C CYS A 62 -8.56 -0.49 -2.46
N LEU A 63 -7.95 -0.54 -3.65
CA LEU A 63 -8.70 -0.76 -4.89
C LEU A 63 -9.34 -2.13 -4.92
N TYR A 64 -8.70 -3.17 -4.39
CA TYR A 64 -9.30 -4.50 -4.20
C TYR A 64 -10.52 -4.45 -3.28
N VAL A 65 -10.42 -3.81 -2.11
CA VAL A 65 -11.52 -3.69 -1.15
C VAL A 65 -12.70 -2.94 -1.77
N LEU A 66 -12.43 -1.86 -2.50
CA LEU A 66 -13.45 -1.09 -3.22
C LEU A 66 -14.12 -1.92 -4.31
N ALA A 67 -13.37 -2.69 -5.09
CA ALA A 67 -13.93 -3.60 -6.08
C ALA A 67 -14.88 -4.63 -5.44
N GLY A 68 -14.52 -5.20 -4.30
CA GLY A 68 -15.40 -6.10 -3.54
C GLY A 68 -16.65 -5.42 -3.00
N GLN A 69 -16.60 -4.11 -2.73
CA GLN A 69 -17.81 -3.35 -2.35
C GLN A 69 -18.74 -3.16 -3.54
N LEU A 70 -18.21 -2.85 -4.73
CA LEU A 70 -18.99 -2.72 -5.96
C LEU A 70 -19.67 -4.04 -6.34
N GLU A 71 -18.98 -5.17 -6.15
CA GLU A 71 -19.56 -6.50 -6.32
C GLU A 71 -20.76 -6.70 -5.36
N ARG A 72 -20.59 -6.41 -4.07
CA ARG A 72 -21.66 -6.54 -3.06
C ARG A 72 -22.85 -5.61 -3.31
N GLN A 73 -22.62 -4.47 -3.96
CA GLN A 73 -23.67 -3.56 -4.43
C GLN A 73 -24.39 -4.04 -5.68
N GLY A 74 -23.93 -5.14 -6.28
CA GLY A 74 -24.54 -5.73 -7.47
C GLY A 74 -24.18 -5.05 -8.78
N LEU A 75 -23.11 -4.21 -8.81
CA LEU A 75 -22.63 -3.60 -10.05
C LEU A 75 -22.02 -4.67 -10.96
N THR A 76 -22.35 -4.59 -12.24
CA THR A 76 -21.85 -5.52 -13.25
C THR A 76 -21.47 -4.82 -14.55
N GLY A 77 -20.71 -5.50 -15.42
CA GLY A 77 -20.37 -5.02 -16.75
C GLY A 77 -19.74 -3.63 -16.75
N ALA A 78 -20.22 -2.75 -17.62
CA ALA A 78 -19.66 -1.43 -17.82
C ALA A 78 -19.76 -0.52 -16.57
N ASP A 79 -20.83 -0.66 -15.79
CA ASP A 79 -21.03 0.16 -14.58
C ASP A 79 -20.02 -0.18 -13.48
N PHE A 80 -19.67 -1.46 -13.32
CA PHE A 80 -18.61 -1.89 -12.42
C PHE A 80 -17.27 -1.25 -12.81
N PHE A 81 -16.86 -1.36 -14.07
CA PHE A 81 -15.60 -0.80 -14.56
C PHE A 81 -15.55 0.72 -14.46
N LYS A 82 -16.63 1.41 -14.83
CA LYS A 82 -16.74 2.86 -14.73
C LYS A 82 -16.56 3.35 -13.31
N GLU A 83 -17.21 2.69 -12.35
CA GLU A 83 -17.12 3.09 -10.95
C GLU A 83 -15.76 2.73 -10.34
N LEU A 84 -15.21 1.56 -10.65
CA LEU A 84 -13.86 1.16 -10.23
C LEU A 84 -12.80 2.14 -10.73
N GLU A 85 -12.88 2.54 -12.00
CA GLU A 85 -11.98 3.55 -12.60
C GLU A 85 -12.13 4.91 -11.91
N ARG A 86 -13.37 5.35 -11.63
CA ARG A 86 -13.64 6.60 -10.92
C ARG A 86 -12.99 6.60 -9.53
N GLN A 87 -13.19 5.52 -8.77
CA GLN A 87 -12.63 5.39 -7.43
C GLN A 87 -11.10 5.29 -7.47
N GLY A 88 -10.53 4.57 -8.41
CA GLY A 88 -9.09 4.50 -8.63
C GLY A 88 -8.46 5.87 -8.93
N LYS A 89 -9.10 6.68 -9.78
CA LYS A 89 -8.65 8.05 -10.08
C LYS A 89 -8.66 8.94 -8.84
N ILE A 90 -9.70 8.86 -8.01
CA ILE A 90 -9.79 9.62 -6.76
C ILE A 90 -8.67 9.21 -5.81
N LEU A 91 -8.41 7.91 -5.69
CA LEU A 91 -7.35 7.36 -4.84
C LEU A 91 -5.97 7.87 -5.31
N ALA A 92 -5.67 7.74 -6.61
CA ALA A 92 -4.41 8.18 -7.20
C ALA A 92 -4.20 9.71 -7.06
N ALA A 93 -5.27 10.50 -7.16
CA ALA A 93 -5.24 11.95 -6.99
C ALA A 93 -5.06 12.40 -5.53
N ALA A 94 -5.14 11.50 -4.55
CA ALA A 94 -4.95 11.86 -3.13
C ALA A 94 -3.54 12.40 -2.86
N ARG A 95 -2.51 11.89 -3.59
CA ARG A 95 -1.13 12.41 -3.59
C ARG A 95 -0.51 12.29 -4.98
N PRO A 96 -0.65 13.29 -5.85
CA PRO A 96 -0.20 13.23 -7.25
C PRO A 96 1.30 12.96 -7.43
N THR A 97 2.12 13.31 -6.45
CA THR A 97 3.59 13.11 -6.48
C THR A 97 4.01 11.71 -6.02
N ALA A 98 3.09 10.90 -5.50
CA ALA A 98 3.40 9.54 -5.04
C ALA A 98 3.31 8.55 -6.21
N VAL A 99 4.41 8.38 -6.93
CA VAL A 99 4.48 7.54 -8.14
C VAL A 99 3.93 6.13 -7.90
N ASN A 100 4.31 5.48 -6.80
CA ASN A 100 3.87 4.12 -6.50
C ASN A 100 2.37 4.00 -6.21
N LEU A 101 1.73 5.08 -5.72
CA LEU A 101 0.27 5.12 -5.55
C LEU A 101 -0.44 4.98 -6.90
N ALA A 102 -0.08 5.85 -7.85
CA ALA A 102 -0.67 5.84 -9.18
C ALA A 102 -0.32 4.54 -9.94
N TRP A 103 0.92 4.06 -9.81
CA TRP A 103 1.39 2.81 -10.43
C TRP A 103 0.58 1.59 -9.95
N ALA A 104 0.34 1.46 -8.65
CA ALA A 104 -0.43 0.34 -8.12
C ALA A 104 -1.90 0.35 -8.61
N VAL A 105 -2.53 1.54 -8.60
CA VAL A 105 -3.89 1.71 -9.12
C VAL A 105 -3.95 1.34 -10.60
N ASP A 106 -2.99 1.81 -11.42
CA ASP A 106 -2.93 1.51 -12.85
C ASP A 106 -2.66 0.01 -13.12
N ARG A 107 -1.77 -0.62 -12.34
CA ARG A 107 -1.49 -2.06 -12.43
C ARG A 107 -2.76 -2.90 -12.21
N LEU A 108 -3.51 -2.63 -11.14
CA LEU A 108 -4.77 -3.33 -10.86
C LEU A 108 -5.84 -3.02 -11.91
N SER A 109 -5.95 -1.77 -12.35
CA SER A 109 -6.92 -1.37 -13.38
C SER A 109 -6.66 -2.09 -14.70
N ARG A 110 -5.41 -2.18 -15.14
CA ARG A 110 -5.02 -2.96 -16.33
C ARG A 110 -5.29 -4.44 -16.15
N ARG A 111 -5.05 -4.98 -14.96
CA ARG A 111 -5.35 -6.40 -14.67
C ARG A 111 -6.84 -6.69 -14.77
N ALA A 112 -7.70 -5.84 -14.21
CA ALA A 112 -9.15 -5.95 -14.35
C ALA A 112 -9.59 -5.88 -15.82
N ALA A 113 -9.08 -4.91 -16.58
CA ALA A 113 -9.39 -4.73 -18.00
C ALA A 113 -8.98 -5.94 -18.86
N SER A 114 -7.87 -6.60 -18.54
CA SER A 114 -7.39 -7.79 -19.27
C SER A 114 -8.33 -9.00 -19.18
N ILE A 115 -9.25 -9.00 -18.22
CA ILE A 115 -10.25 -10.06 -17.99
C ILE A 115 -11.68 -9.49 -17.97
N ALA A 116 -11.95 -8.42 -18.71
CA ALA A 116 -13.24 -7.72 -18.70
C ALA A 116 -14.43 -8.62 -19.12
N GLY A 117 -14.21 -9.74 -19.81
CA GLY A 117 -15.22 -10.73 -20.15
C GLY A 117 -15.57 -11.74 -19.04
N ALA A 118 -14.84 -11.73 -17.93
CA ALA A 118 -15.07 -12.61 -16.79
C ALA A 118 -16.22 -12.09 -15.90
N SER A 119 -16.69 -12.93 -14.98
CA SER A 119 -17.63 -12.48 -13.93
C SER A 119 -16.99 -11.45 -13.00
N VAL A 120 -17.80 -10.55 -12.41
CA VAL A 120 -17.29 -9.57 -11.43
C VAL A 120 -16.60 -10.26 -10.26
N SER A 121 -17.13 -11.39 -9.79
CA SER A 121 -16.52 -12.18 -8.73
C SER A 121 -15.11 -12.67 -9.11
N GLU A 122 -14.91 -13.11 -10.32
CA GLU A 122 -13.60 -13.51 -10.82
C GLU A 122 -12.64 -12.33 -10.98
N ILE A 123 -13.15 -11.18 -11.41
CA ILE A 123 -12.37 -9.94 -11.48
C ILE A 123 -11.92 -9.54 -10.08
N VAL A 124 -12.81 -9.50 -9.09
CA VAL A 124 -12.50 -9.14 -7.70
C VAL A 124 -11.48 -10.11 -7.10
N ARG A 125 -11.65 -11.43 -7.30
CA ARG A 125 -10.68 -12.43 -6.86
C ARG A 125 -9.30 -12.16 -7.47
N THR A 126 -9.24 -11.91 -8.77
CA THR A 126 -7.99 -11.62 -9.49
C THR A 126 -7.32 -10.33 -9.00
N LEU A 127 -8.10 -9.29 -8.71
CA LEU A 127 -7.57 -8.05 -8.11
C LEU A 127 -6.99 -8.29 -6.72
N GLY A 128 -7.61 -9.18 -5.93
CA GLY A 128 -7.07 -9.57 -4.62
C GLY A 128 -5.73 -10.32 -4.73
N GLU A 129 -5.59 -11.18 -5.73
CA GLU A 129 -4.34 -11.88 -6.03
C GLU A 129 -3.25 -10.91 -6.47
N GLU A 130 -3.60 -9.95 -7.35
CA GLU A 130 -2.69 -8.93 -7.86
C GLU A 130 -2.24 -7.96 -6.76
N ALA A 131 -3.15 -7.53 -5.88
CA ALA A 131 -2.81 -6.67 -4.74
C ALA A 131 -1.85 -7.37 -3.76
N ARG A 132 -2.06 -8.66 -3.50
CA ARG A 132 -1.12 -9.47 -2.69
C ARG A 132 0.21 -9.70 -3.42
N ALA A 133 0.20 -9.78 -4.75
CA ALA A 133 1.43 -9.89 -5.54
C ALA A 133 2.30 -8.64 -5.40
N ILE A 134 1.71 -7.44 -5.44
CA ILE A 134 2.44 -6.17 -5.19
C ILE A 134 3.17 -6.23 -3.84
N HIS A 135 2.47 -6.65 -2.79
CA HIS A 135 3.07 -6.73 -1.44
C HIS A 135 4.19 -7.78 -1.38
N ARG A 136 3.95 -8.97 -1.91
CA ARG A 136 4.94 -10.05 -1.94
C ARG A 136 6.19 -9.66 -2.72
N GLU A 137 6.04 -9.05 -3.89
CA GLU A 137 7.15 -8.60 -4.74
C GLU A 137 8.03 -7.56 -4.03
N ASP A 138 7.41 -6.65 -3.25
CA ASP A 138 8.15 -5.69 -2.44
C ASP A 138 8.95 -6.37 -1.33
N MET A 139 8.35 -7.32 -0.62
CA MET A 139 9.03 -8.09 0.41
C MET A 139 10.22 -8.88 -0.17
N GLU A 140 10.02 -9.58 -1.29
CA GLU A 140 11.06 -10.35 -1.98
C GLU A 140 12.21 -9.46 -2.46
N MET A 141 11.89 -8.26 -2.95
CA MET A 141 12.88 -7.27 -3.36
C MET A 141 13.69 -6.76 -2.17
N CYS A 142 13.03 -6.40 -1.06
CA CYS A 142 13.70 -5.96 0.17
C CYS A 142 14.61 -7.04 0.75
N GLU A 143 14.16 -8.30 0.76
CA GLU A 143 14.96 -9.43 1.20
C GLU A 143 16.19 -9.65 0.30
N ALA A 144 16.01 -9.55 -1.01
CA ALA A 144 17.11 -9.67 -1.95
C ALA A 144 18.15 -8.55 -1.77
N ILE A 145 17.70 -7.29 -1.61
CA ILE A 145 18.56 -6.14 -1.32
C ILE A 145 19.35 -6.37 -0.02
N SER A 146 18.67 -6.82 1.03
CA SER A 146 19.31 -7.09 2.33
C SER A 146 20.37 -8.19 2.21
N ARG A 147 20.06 -9.29 1.51
CA ARG A 147 21.00 -10.40 1.31
C ARG A 147 22.23 -9.98 0.51
N TYR A 148 22.03 -9.23 -0.59
CA TYR A 148 23.17 -8.74 -1.39
C TYR A 148 23.96 -7.67 -0.64
N GLY A 149 23.30 -6.75 0.07
CA GLY A 149 23.96 -5.75 0.90
C GLY A 149 24.81 -6.38 2.00
N LEU A 150 24.28 -7.39 2.68
CA LEU A 150 25.00 -8.11 3.74
C LEU A 150 26.28 -8.79 3.21
N SER A 151 26.27 -9.30 1.96
CA SER A 151 27.44 -9.92 1.36
C SER A 151 28.63 -8.97 1.12
N LEU A 152 28.38 -7.67 1.14
CA LEU A 152 29.40 -6.62 0.98
C LEU A 152 29.98 -6.13 2.32
N LEU A 153 29.39 -6.53 3.44
CA LEU A 153 29.77 -6.07 4.78
C LEU A 153 30.64 -7.11 5.50
N LYS A 154 31.56 -6.63 6.32
CA LYS A 154 32.39 -7.44 7.21
C LYS A 154 32.14 -7.01 8.67
N GLU A 155 32.48 -7.88 9.59
CA GLU A 155 32.44 -7.57 11.02
C GLU A 155 33.26 -6.30 11.32
N GLY A 156 32.64 -5.34 11.99
CA GLY A 156 33.23 -4.04 12.31
C GLY A 156 33.03 -2.94 11.28
N ASP A 157 32.41 -3.23 10.13
CA ASP A 157 32.08 -2.20 9.15
C ASP A 157 30.99 -1.25 9.66
N GLY A 158 31.16 0.04 9.39
CA GLY A 158 30.14 1.06 9.63
C GLY A 158 29.23 1.23 8.43
N VAL A 159 27.91 1.26 8.66
CA VAL A 159 26.91 1.55 7.63
C VAL A 159 26.35 2.95 7.84
N LEU A 160 26.52 3.83 6.82
CA LEU A 160 25.90 5.14 6.81
C LEU A 160 24.60 5.09 6.01
N THR A 161 23.48 5.44 6.65
CA THR A 161 22.22 5.68 5.96
C THR A 161 21.88 7.16 6.01
N LEU A 162 21.37 7.69 4.89
CA LEU A 162 20.93 9.08 4.78
C LEU A 162 19.48 9.10 4.27
N SER A 163 18.61 9.74 5.06
CA SER A 163 17.22 9.99 4.66
C SER A 163 16.89 11.46 4.79
N LEU A 164 16.04 11.98 3.89
CA LEU A 164 15.56 13.37 3.95
C LEU A 164 14.84 13.69 5.27
N ILE A 165 14.27 12.71 5.94
CA ILE A 165 13.63 12.87 7.25
C ILE A 165 14.65 13.28 8.34
N HIS A 166 15.92 12.92 8.18
CA HIS A 166 16.97 13.28 9.13
C HIS A 166 17.51 14.71 8.92
N ILE A 167 17.16 15.34 7.79
CA ILE A 167 17.60 16.70 7.43
C ILE A 167 16.55 17.74 7.84
N SER A 168 15.34 17.32 8.19
CA SER A 168 14.29 18.24 8.64
C SER A 168 14.66 18.85 10.00
N PRO A 169 14.52 20.19 10.17
CA PRO A 169 14.89 20.87 11.43
C PRO A 169 14.09 20.43 12.66
N HIS A 170 13.05 19.58 12.46
CA HIS A 170 12.24 19.01 13.54
C HIS A 170 12.56 17.53 13.83
N GLY A 171 13.58 16.95 13.19
CA GLY A 171 13.96 15.54 13.29
C GLY A 171 15.22 15.24 14.08
N GLY A 172 15.58 16.05 15.06
CA GLY A 172 16.75 15.84 15.88
C GLY A 172 16.60 14.77 16.95
N ALA A 173 16.49 13.50 16.54
CA ALA A 173 16.80 12.37 17.40
C ALA A 173 17.92 11.57 16.73
N ALA A 174 19.17 11.91 17.06
CA ALA A 174 20.31 11.08 16.70
C ALA A 174 20.11 9.69 17.32
N ALA A 175 20.07 8.66 16.48
CA ALA A 175 20.25 7.31 16.96
C ALA A 175 21.62 7.26 17.65
N ARG A 176 21.64 7.05 18.95
CA ARG A 176 22.88 6.77 19.71
C ARG A 176 23.23 5.31 19.51
N PRO A 177 24.54 4.99 19.47
CA PRO A 177 25.04 3.61 19.28
C PRO A 177 24.57 2.66 20.35
#